data_caeb5da75cac6c3f2e6eab58ca648260
#
_entry.id   caeb5da75cac6c3f2e6eab58ca648260
#
_cell.length_a   1.000
_cell.length_b   1.000
_cell.length_c   1.000
_cell.angle_alpha   90.00
_cell.angle_beta   90.00
_cell.angle_gamma   90.00
#
_symmetry.space_group_name_H-M   'P 1'
#
loop_
_entity.id
_entity.type
_entity.pdbx_description
1 polymer ?
#
loop_
_entity_poly.entity_id
_entity_poly.type
_entity_poly.pdbx_seq_one_letter_code
_entity_poly.pdbx_strand_id
1 'polypeptide(L)'
;YNRSSCLARLLDSIIQQENYCHDELEVIVCDNASTDETARIAKSGLDKIRNSTYHLNEENLGMDGNFQKCFELSNGKYLWMIGDDDLIVKNGISKVFSILKSRPALDMVYVNSAAKTELNYNADVRTSFYTNDVDFISDVKVMFTFISGMICKKTDAIVKAVGIFSPQTTGKYLMHLTWQLPLLKQGGEFAVIHNNIIEAEPDNSGGYHLYKVFSNNLATIFDVFYPREHRVSKRVRASACLFLLNFIGDEDKTKNFA
;
A
#
# COMPACT_ATOMS: atom_id res chain seq x y z
N TYR A 1 4.24 -3.03 -14.66
CA TYR A 1 4.69 -3.50 -15.98
C TYR A 1 3.54 -3.46 -16.98
N ASN A 2 3.71 -2.71 -18.10
CA ASN A 2 2.73 -2.57 -19.19
C ASN A 2 1.32 -2.15 -18.72
N ARG A 3 1.26 -1.08 -17.91
CA ARG A 3 0.01 -0.55 -17.33
C ARG A 3 -0.13 0.96 -17.54
N SER A 4 0.24 1.44 -18.72
CA SER A 4 0.26 2.86 -19.07
C SER A 4 -1.06 3.60 -18.80
N SER A 5 -2.20 2.98 -19.11
CA SER A 5 -3.53 3.59 -18.89
C SER A 5 -3.90 3.73 -17.41
N CYS A 6 -3.54 2.73 -16.58
CA CYS A 6 -3.75 2.78 -15.13
C CYS A 6 -2.86 3.87 -14.51
N LEU A 7 -1.57 3.87 -14.85
CA LEU A 7 -0.64 4.88 -14.38
C LEU A 7 -1.05 6.31 -14.77
N ALA A 8 -1.59 6.51 -15.99
CA ALA A 8 -2.10 7.81 -16.40
C ALA A 8 -3.20 8.32 -15.45
N ARG A 9 -4.18 7.47 -15.12
CA ARG A 9 -5.28 7.81 -14.20
C ARG A 9 -4.76 8.14 -12.80
N LEU A 10 -3.84 7.32 -12.27
CA LEU A 10 -3.24 7.57 -10.95
C LEU A 10 -2.49 8.91 -10.93
N LEU A 11 -1.62 9.18 -11.91
CA LEU A 11 -0.88 10.45 -11.99
C LEU A 11 -1.83 11.65 -12.11
N ASP A 12 -2.88 11.55 -12.91
CA ASP A 12 -3.91 12.60 -12.99
C ASP A 12 -4.60 12.84 -11.65
N SER A 13 -4.88 11.78 -10.88
CA SER A 13 -5.46 11.91 -9.54
C SER A 13 -4.53 12.61 -8.55
N ILE A 14 -3.21 12.47 -8.70
CA ILE A 14 -2.19 13.17 -7.90
C ILE A 14 -2.05 14.63 -8.34
N ILE A 15 -2.00 14.88 -9.65
CA ILE A 15 -1.87 16.23 -10.22
C ILE A 15 -3.06 17.13 -9.84
N GLN A 16 -4.26 16.55 -9.73
CA GLN A 16 -5.48 17.27 -9.38
C GLN A 16 -5.64 17.51 -7.86
N GLN A 17 -4.69 17.08 -7.04
CA GLN A 17 -4.76 17.35 -5.60
C GLN A 17 -4.53 18.83 -5.30
N GLU A 18 -5.26 19.34 -4.32
CA GLU A 18 -5.22 20.72 -3.87
C GLU A 18 -4.89 20.81 -2.37
N ASN A 19 -4.58 22.00 -1.90
CA ASN A 19 -4.46 22.31 -0.47
C ASN A 19 -3.37 21.52 0.30
N TYR A 20 -2.24 21.21 -0.35
CA TYR A 20 -1.07 20.64 0.30
C TYR A 20 0.21 21.35 -0.13
N CYS A 21 1.29 21.19 0.65
CA CYS A 21 2.59 21.74 0.30
C CYS A 21 3.31 20.82 -0.68
N HIS A 22 3.48 21.27 -1.91
CA HIS A 22 4.14 20.50 -2.97
C HIS A 22 5.59 20.13 -2.65
N ASP A 23 6.27 20.92 -1.81
CA ASP A 23 7.65 20.66 -1.39
C ASP A 23 7.75 19.51 -0.37
N GLU A 24 6.65 19.14 0.25
CA GLU A 24 6.59 18.05 1.24
C GLU A 24 6.18 16.71 0.64
N LEU A 25 5.83 16.66 -0.65
CA LEU A 25 5.47 15.45 -1.37
C LEU A 25 6.57 15.09 -2.37
N GLU A 26 7.10 13.87 -2.27
CA GLU A 26 7.92 13.23 -3.28
C GLU A 26 7.09 12.18 -4.01
N VAL A 27 7.11 12.18 -5.35
CA VAL A 27 6.42 11.18 -6.18
C VAL A 27 7.45 10.39 -6.98
N ILE A 28 7.50 9.08 -6.78
CA ILE A 28 8.43 8.20 -7.47
C ILE A 28 7.63 7.18 -8.28
N VAL A 29 7.91 7.08 -9.57
CA VAL A 29 7.39 6.02 -10.43
C VAL A 29 8.52 5.06 -10.75
N CYS A 30 8.38 3.81 -10.30
CA CYS A 30 9.28 2.71 -10.65
C CYS A 30 8.64 1.87 -11.76
N ASP A 31 9.18 2.01 -12.95
CA ASP A 31 8.77 1.24 -14.12
C ASP A 31 9.56 -0.07 -14.19
N ASN A 32 8.85 -1.17 -14.15
CA ASN A 32 9.42 -2.52 -14.09
C ASN A 32 9.82 -3.07 -15.47
N ALA A 33 10.56 -2.27 -16.25
CA ALA A 33 10.98 -2.56 -17.62
C ALA A 33 9.81 -2.70 -18.62
N SER A 34 8.83 -1.80 -18.57
CA SER A 34 7.68 -1.81 -19.47
C SER A 34 8.09 -1.58 -20.93
N THR A 35 7.35 -2.19 -21.84
CA THR A 35 7.56 -2.12 -23.29
C THR A 35 6.45 -1.37 -24.03
N ASP A 36 5.42 -0.92 -23.30
CA ASP A 36 4.30 -0.12 -23.80
C ASP A 36 4.58 1.39 -23.59
N GLU A 37 3.53 2.21 -23.62
CA GLU A 37 3.61 3.65 -23.45
C GLU A 37 3.90 4.12 -22.00
N THR A 38 4.13 3.19 -21.06
CA THR A 38 4.31 3.49 -19.62
C THR A 38 5.38 4.55 -19.38
N ALA A 39 6.56 4.42 -20.01
CA ALA A 39 7.66 5.38 -19.84
C ALA A 39 7.28 6.79 -20.29
N ARG A 40 6.58 6.93 -21.42
CA ARG A 40 6.13 8.22 -21.96
C ARG A 40 5.09 8.86 -21.03
N ILE A 41 4.11 8.07 -20.60
CA ILE A 41 3.06 8.53 -19.67
C ILE A 41 3.66 8.96 -18.33
N ALA A 42 4.55 8.15 -17.75
CA ALA A 42 5.22 8.47 -16.51
C ALA A 42 5.93 9.82 -16.58
N LYS A 43 6.80 10.01 -17.58
CA LYS A 43 7.56 11.26 -17.74
C LYS A 43 6.63 12.46 -17.91
N SER A 44 5.66 12.38 -18.83
CA SER A 44 4.70 13.47 -19.07
C SER A 44 3.85 13.83 -17.85
N GLY A 45 3.50 12.85 -17.01
CA GLY A 45 2.75 13.13 -15.77
C GLY A 45 3.65 13.73 -14.70
N LEU A 46 4.86 13.18 -14.51
CA LEU A 46 5.82 13.63 -13.51
C LEU A 46 6.36 15.05 -13.79
N ASP A 47 6.45 15.47 -15.06
CA ASP A 47 6.81 16.84 -15.43
C ASP A 47 5.88 17.91 -14.82
N LYS A 48 4.66 17.52 -14.44
CA LYS A 48 3.67 18.39 -13.78
C LYS A 48 3.77 18.34 -12.25
N ILE A 49 4.63 17.50 -11.69
CA ILE A 49 4.79 17.29 -10.24
C ILE A 49 6.18 17.80 -9.84
N ARG A 50 6.23 18.79 -8.96
CA ARG A 50 7.45 19.54 -8.63
C ARG A 50 8.60 18.67 -8.12
N ASN A 51 8.32 17.70 -7.25
CA ASN A 51 9.33 16.82 -6.66
C ASN A 51 9.02 15.39 -7.06
N SER A 52 9.53 14.99 -8.22
CA SER A 52 9.19 13.72 -8.84
C SER A 52 10.39 13.02 -9.46
N THR A 53 10.36 11.69 -9.49
CA THR A 53 11.42 10.86 -10.06
C THR A 53 10.81 9.71 -10.87
N TYR A 54 11.31 9.52 -12.09
CA TYR A 54 11.06 8.32 -12.89
C TYR A 54 12.29 7.42 -12.85
N HIS A 55 12.08 6.17 -12.45
CA HIS A 55 13.10 5.13 -12.45
C HIS A 55 12.65 3.97 -13.35
N LEU A 56 13.52 3.59 -14.30
CA LEU A 56 13.33 2.43 -15.17
C LEU A 56 14.25 1.30 -14.68
N ASN A 57 13.69 0.16 -14.32
CA ASN A 57 14.47 -1.04 -14.04
C ASN A 57 15.10 -1.58 -15.32
N GLU A 58 16.28 -2.19 -15.22
CA GLU A 58 16.97 -2.81 -16.35
C GLU A 58 16.21 -4.04 -16.88
N GLU A 59 15.51 -4.74 -15.99
CA GLU A 59 14.67 -5.91 -16.29
C GLU A 59 13.41 -5.94 -15.43
N ASN A 60 12.47 -6.81 -15.76
CA ASN A 60 11.26 -7.02 -14.95
C ASN A 60 11.61 -7.82 -13.68
N LEU A 61 11.70 -7.14 -12.55
CA LEU A 61 12.03 -7.70 -11.23
C LEU A 61 10.85 -8.44 -10.57
N GLY A 62 9.70 -8.54 -11.25
CA GLY A 62 8.45 -8.97 -10.61
C GLY A 62 7.87 -7.92 -9.66
N MET A 63 6.72 -8.24 -9.06
CA MET A 63 6.03 -7.31 -8.15
C MET A 63 6.88 -7.00 -6.91
N ASP A 64 7.36 -8.02 -6.22
CA ASP A 64 8.10 -7.85 -4.96
C ASP A 64 9.41 -7.08 -5.16
N GLY A 65 10.15 -7.38 -6.24
CA GLY A 65 11.40 -6.66 -6.56
C GLY A 65 11.15 -5.19 -6.91
N ASN A 66 10.07 -4.89 -7.64
CA ASN A 66 9.71 -3.52 -7.95
C ASN A 66 9.26 -2.73 -6.71
N PHE A 67 8.52 -3.36 -5.78
CA PHE A 67 8.16 -2.74 -4.50
C PHE A 67 9.39 -2.44 -3.65
N GLN A 68 10.36 -3.37 -3.61
CA GLN A 68 11.64 -3.13 -2.95
C GLN A 68 12.35 -1.91 -3.55
N LYS A 69 12.42 -1.82 -4.89
CA LYS A 69 13.04 -0.69 -5.57
C LYS A 69 12.36 0.64 -5.23
N CYS A 70 11.03 0.68 -5.23
CA CYS A 70 10.28 1.87 -4.79
C CYS A 70 10.63 2.27 -3.34
N PHE A 71 10.72 1.28 -2.44
CA PHE A 71 11.11 1.52 -1.05
C PHE A 71 12.52 2.10 -0.94
N GLU A 72 13.49 1.54 -1.66
CA GLU A 72 14.89 1.96 -1.65
C GLU A 72 15.07 3.40 -2.16
N LEU A 73 14.37 3.77 -3.23
CA LEU A 73 14.47 5.09 -3.86
C LEU A 73 13.77 6.20 -3.08
N SER A 74 12.80 5.87 -2.23
CA SER A 74 12.05 6.88 -1.49
C SER A 74 12.89 7.56 -0.41
N ASN A 75 12.80 8.90 -0.26
CA ASN A 75 13.55 9.68 0.71
C ASN A 75 12.64 10.33 1.77
N GLY A 76 11.33 10.25 1.61
CA GLY A 76 10.36 10.85 2.52
C GLY A 76 10.41 10.23 3.93
N LYS A 77 10.04 11.03 4.93
CA LYS A 77 9.84 10.56 6.31
C LYS A 77 8.78 9.46 6.42
N TYR A 78 7.77 9.55 5.55
CA TYR A 78 6.71 8.56 5.43
C TYR A 78 6.70 8.02 4.00
N LEU A 79 6.47 6.73 3.87
CA LEU A 79 6.26 6.03 2.61
C LEU A 79 4.79 5.68 2.45
N TRP A 80 4.19 6.12 1.35
CA TRP A 80 2.88 5.69 0.89
C TRP A 80 3.04 5.03 -0.47
N MET A 81 2.98 3.73 -0.53
CA MET A 81 3.07 2.97 -1.78
C MET A 81 1.67 2.73 -2.33
N ILE A 82 1.45 3.09 -3.58
CA ILE A 82 0.12 3.03 -4.22
C ILE A 82 0.22 2.15 -5.46
N GLY A 83 -0.74 1.24 -5.61
CA GLY A 83 -0.94 0.46 -6.85
C GLY A 83 -1.27 1.40 -8.00
N ASP A 84 -0.76 1.10 -9.19
CA ASP A 84 -0.94 1.95 -10.37
C ASP A 84 -2.39 2.02 -10.88
N ASP A 85 -3.25 1.16 -10.40
CA ASP A 85 -4.69 1.08 -10.69
C ASP A 85 -5.59 1.76 -9.66
N ASP A 86 -5.06 2.07 -8.48
CA ASP A 86 -5.78 2.80 -7.45
C ASP A 86 -5.65 4.33 -7.65
N LEU A 87 -6.66 5.09 -7.24
CA LEU A 87 -6.68 6.55 -7.38
C LEU A 87 -6.78 7.22 -6.02
N ILE A 88 -6.16 8.39 -5.88
CA ILE A 88 -6.33 9.21 -4.68
C ILE A 88 -7.54 10.12 -4.87
N VAL A 89 -8.52 10.06 -3.96
CA VAL A 89 -9.71 10.92 -4.04
C VAL A 89 -9.35 12.39 -3.88
N LYS A 90 -10.23 13.29 -4.35
CA LYS A 90 -10.03 14.74 -4.20
C LYS A 90 -9.75 15.12 -2.76
N ASN A 91 -8.71 15.94 -2.53
CA ASN A 91 -8.20 16.35 -1.22
C ASN A 91 -7.69 15.18 -0.33
N GLY A 92 -7.46 14.00 -0.91
CA GLY A 92 -6.95 12.84 -0.16
C GLY A 92 -5.58 13.11 0.45
N ILE A 93 -4.65 13.68 -0.33
CA ILE A 93 -3.30 14.03 0.14
C ILE A 93 -3.37 15.06 1.27
N SER A 94 -4.14 16.14 1.13
CA SER A 94 -4.25 17.17 2.17
C SER A 94 -4.83 16.64 3.47
N LYS A 95 -5.80 15.71 3.40
CA LYS A 95 -6.36 15.02 4.59
C LYS A 95 -5.29 14.19 5.30
N VAL A 96 -4.51 13.41 4.56
CA VAL A 96 -3.38 12.62 5.12
C VAL A 96 -2.35 13.54 5.76
N PHE A 97 -1.92 14.60 5.05
CA PHE A 97 -0.95 15.56 5.58
C PHE A 97 -1.43 16.22 6.87
N SER A 98 -2.71 16.57 6.96
CA SER A 98 -3.26 17.18 8.18
C SER A 98 -3.12 16.27 9.41
N ILE A 99 -3.35 14.97 9.24
CA ILE A 99 -3.21 13.98 10.32
C ILE A 99 -1.73 13.79 10.69
N LEU A 100 -0.83 13.60 9.70
CA LEU A 100 0.59 13.42 9.94
C LEU A 100 1.24 14.64 10.61
N LYS A 101 0.80 15.86 10.25
CA LYS A 101 1.27 17.10 10.88
C LYS A 101 0.74 17.29 12.30
N SER A 102 -0.51 16.93 12.53
CA SER A 102 -1.11 17.03 13.88
C SER A 102 -0.53 16.03 14.87
N ARG A 103 0.00 14.91 14.39
CA ARG A 103 0.61 13.84 15.20
C ARG A 103 1.93 13.34 14.60
N PRO A 104 3.04 14.07 14.78
CA PRO A 104 4.35 13.71 14.20
C PRO A 104 4.96 12.41 14.76
N ALA A 105 4.40 11.88 15.83
CA ALA A 105 4.81 10.61 16.45
C ALA A 105 4.21 9.38 15.75
N LEU A 106 3.19 9.56 14.89
CA LEU A 106 2.59 8.43 14.16
C LEU A 106 3.64 7.63 13.40
N ASP A 107 3.60 6.33 13.57
CA ASP A 107 4.47 5.38 12.86
C ASP A 107 3.77 4.76 11.67
N MET A 108 2.45 4.55 11.76
CA MET A 108 1.65 4.01 10.65
C MET A 108 0.27 4.67 10.60
N VAL A 109 -0.23 4.83 9.39
CA VAL A 109 -1.60 5.29 9.12
C VAL A 109 -2.23 4.34 8.10
N TYR A 110 -3.40 3.80 8.43
CA TYR A 110 -4.26 3.14 7.46
C TYR A 110 -5.29 4.15 6.93
N VAL A 111 -5.47 4.17 5.62
CA VAL A 111 -6.51 4.95 4.95
C VAL A 111 -7.52 4.01 4.29
N ASN A 112 -8.79 4.29 4.45
CA ASN A 112 -9.84 3.50 3.87
C ASN A 112 -9.91 3.66 2.34
N SER A 113 -10.42 2.63 1.70
CA SER A 113 -10.70 2.60 0.26
C SER A 113 -12.15 2.19 0.00
N ALA A 114 -12.68 2.59 -1.15
CA ALA A 114 -13.96 2.11 -1.65
C ALA A 114 -13.97 2.13 -3.18
N ALA A 115 -14.88 1.37 -3.78
CA ALA A 115 -15.20 1.53 -5.19
C ALA A 115 -15.78 2.93 -5.46
N LYS A 116 -15.61 3.44 -6.67
CA LYS A 116 -16.04 4.79 -7.08
C LYS A 116 -17.48 5.14 -6.70
N THR A 117 -18.37 4.18 -6.80
CA THR A 117 -19.81 4.35 -6.52
C THR A 117 -20.13 4.58 -5.04
N GLU A 118 -19.18 4.28 -4.14
CA GLU A 118 -19.36 4.35 -2.69
C GLU A 118 -18.68 5.56 -2.06
N LEU A 119 -17.99 6.41 -2.86
CA LEU A 119 -17.21 7.52 -2.36
C LEU A 119 -18.09 8.68 -1.88
N ASN A 120 -17.81 9.16 -0.66
CA ASN A 120 -18.36 10.39 -0.11
C ASN A 120 -17.24 11.41 0.11
N TYR A 121 -17.13 12.38 -0.80
CA TYR A 121 -16.05 13.36 -0.83
C TYR A 121 -16.16 14.47 0.22
N ASN A 122 -17.36 14.73 0.75
CA ASN A 122 -17.65 15.89 1.60
C ASN A 122 -17.70 15.58 3.10
N ALA A 123 -17.40 14.34 3.50
CA ALA A 123 -17.43 13.99 4.91
C ALA A 123 -16.24 14.58 5.68
N ASP A 124 -16.48 15.04 6.90
CA ASP A 124 -15.43 15.40 7.85
C ASP A 124 -14.47 14.23 8.08
N VAL A 125 -13.19 14.54 8.31
CA VAL A 125 -12.17 13.50 8.51
C VAL A 125 -12.40 12.82 9.85
N ARG A 126 -12.78 11.54 9.81
CA ARG A 126 -12.92 10.69 10.99
C ARG A 126 -11.66 9.84 11.15
N THR A 127 -10.99 10.00 12.28
CA THR A 127 -9.74 9.29 12.56
C THR A 127 -9.77 8.66 13.93
N SER A 128 -9.39 7.39 14.02
CA SER A 128 -9.11 6.70 15.28
C SER A 128 -7.61 6.60 15.50
N PHE A 129 -7.17 6.67 16.76
CA PHE A 129 -5.77 6.57 17.14
C PHE A 129 -5.55 5.39 18.09
N TYR A 130 -4.44 4.71 17.93
CA TYR A 130 -4.08 3.50 18.68
C TYR A 130 -2.64 3.60 19.17
N THR A 131 -2.36 3.02 20.32
CA THR A 131 -1.01 2.96 20.94
C THR A 131 -0.50 1.53 21.07
N ASN A 132 -1.24 0.57 20.51
CA ASN A 132 -0.83 -0.83 20.48
C ASN A 132 -1.27 -1.51 19.18
N ASP A 133 -0.53 -2.54 18.81
CA ASP A 133 -0.70 -3.30 17.56
C ASP A 133 -2.02 -4.08 17.49
N VAL A 134 -2.46 -4.63 18.63
CA VAL A 134 -3.66 -5.48 18.68
C VAL A 134 -4.94 -4.69 18.37
N ASP A 135 -5.08 -3.50 18.94
CA ASP A 135 -6.26 -2.66 18.73
C ASP A 135 -6.27 -2.07 17.32
N PHE A 136 -5.12 -1.60 16.84
CA PHE A 136 -4.96 -1.14 15.47
C PHE A 136 -5.35 -2.25 14.46
N ILE A 137 -4.79 -3.45 14.60
CA ILE A 137 -5.12 -4.59 13.72
C ILE A 137 -6.56 -5.06 13.89
N SER A 138 -7.18 -4.85 15.04
CA SER A 138 -8.59 -5.20 15.25
C SER A 138 -9.53 -4.35 14.41
N ASP A 139 -9.14 -3.12 14.11
CA ASP A 139 -9.87 -2.22 13.23
C ASP A 139 -9.52 -2.50 11.75
N VAL A 140 -8.23 -2.50 11.40
CA VAL A 140 -7.76 -2.64 10.02
C VAL A 140 -7.95 -4.06 9.45
N LYS A 141 -7.76 -5.10 10.28
CA LYS A 141 -7.94 -6.53 9.91
C LYS A 141 -7.04 -6.95 8.73
N VAL A 142 -7.58 -7.73 7.79
CA VAL A 142 -6.87 -8.16 6.58
C VAL A 142 -6.50 -6.99 5.67
N MET A 143 -7.20 -5.88 5.74
CA MET A 143 -6.88 -4.67 4.96
C MET A 143 -5.50 -4.09 5.29
N PHE A 144 -4.85 -4.53 6.37
CA PHE A 144 -3.43 -4.30 6.63
C PHE A 144 -2.52 -4.77 5.48
N THR A 145 -2.99 -5.70 4.67
CA THR A 145 -2.26 -6.20 3.48
C THR A 145 -2.54 -5.38 2.21
N PHE A 146 -3.46 -4.42 2.25
CA PHE A 146 -3.76 -3.56 1.11
C PHE A 146 -2.71 -2.45 1.01
N ILE A 147 -1.83 -2.57 0.01
CA ILE A 147 -0.65 -1.71 -0.11
C ILE A 147 -1.00 -0.23 -0.21
N SER A 148 -2.00 0.12 -1.01
CA SER A 148 -2.45 1.51 -1.20
C SER A 148 -3.14 2.09 0.03
N GLY A 149 -3.55 1.25 0.98
CA GLY A 149 -4.15 1.66 2.24
C GLY A 149 -3.15 2.01 3.34
N MET A 150 -1.87 1.68 3.19
CA MET A 150 -0.89 1.80 4.28
C MET A 150 0.15 2.87 4.05
N ILE A 151 0.27 3.78 5.02
CA ILE A 151 1.32 4.80 5.08
C ILE A 151 2.22 4.47 6.27
N CYS A 152 3.52 4.31 6.03
CA CYS A 152 4.47 3.87 7.03
C CYS A 152 5.60 4.88 7.21
N LYS A 153 5.97 5.15 8.45
CA LYS A 153 7.15 5.94 8.74
C LYS A 153 8.41 5.18 8.36
N LYS A 154 9.27 5.79 7.57
CA LYS A 154 10.54 5.19 7.15
C LYS A 154 11.61 5.48 8.20
N THR A 155 11.94 4.49 9.03
CA THR A 155 12.95 4.61 10.09
C THR A 155 14.23 3.86 9.70
N ASP A 156 15.37 4.25 10.28
CA ASP A 156 16.65 3.55 10.09
C ASP A 156 16.57 2.06 10.45
N ALA A 157 15.76 1.71 11.46
CA ALA A 157 15.54 0.33 11.84
C ALA A 157 14.85 -0.45 10.75
N ILE A 158 13.86 0.14 10.09
CA ILE A 158 13.13 -0.48 8.97
C ILE A 158 14.03 -0.56 7.74
N VAL A 159 14.77 0.50 7.42
CA VAL A 159 15.72 0.50 6.29
C VAL A 159 16.74 -0.63 6.45
N LYS A 160 17.24 -0.84 7.68
CA LYS A 160 18.15 -1.97 8.00
C LYS A 160 17.43 -3.32 7.96
N ALA A 161 16.17 -3.40 8.39
CA ALA A 161 15.37 -4.63 8.39
C ALA A 161 14.96 -5.05 6.97
N VAL A 162 14.71 -4.10 6.08
CA VAL A 162 14.39 -4.34 4.67
C VAL A 162 15.59 -4.93 3.90
N GLY A 163 16.82 -4.70 4.35
CA GLY A 163 18.00 -5.46 3.87
C GLY A 163 17.95 -6.96 4.17
N ILE A 164 16.93 -7.44 4.90
CA ILE A 164 16.68 -8.86 5.21
C ILE A 164 15.55 -9.38 4.32
N PHE A 165 15.63 -9.14 3.01
CA PHE A 165 14.79 -9.88 2.08
C PHE A 165 15.25 -11.33 2.06
N SER A 166 14.50 -12.14 2.78
CA SER A 166 14.79 -13.56 2.90
C SER A 166 13.93 -14.37 1.93
N PRO A 167 14.35 -15.58 1.55
CA PRO A 167 13.50 -16.48 0.74
C PRO A 167 12.12 -16.76 1.37
N GLN A 168 11.99 -16.55 2.69
CA GLN A 168 10.70 -16.70 3.38
C GLN A 168 9.71 -15.57 3.07
N THR A 169 10.20 -14.38 2.69
CA THR A 169 9.37 -13.20 2.45
C THR A 169 9.28 -12.80 0.98
N THR A 170 10.32 -13.10 0.18
CA THR A 170 10.38 -12.79 -1.26
C THR A 170 9.54 -13.75 -2.09
N GLY A 171 8.94 -13.28 -3.17
CA GLY A 171 8.11 -14.10 -4.08
C GLY A 171 6.75 -14.47 -3.49
N LYS A 172 6.26 -13.70 -2.50
CA LYS A 172 5.00 -13.94 -1.79
C LYS A 172 3.87 -12.97 -2.17
N TYR A 173 4.17 -11.97 -3.01
CA TYR A 173 3.24 -10.89 -3.39
C TYR A 173 2.76 -10.02 -2.21
N LEU A 174 3.49 -10.05 -1.09
CA LEU A 174 3.20 -9.30 0.13
C LEU A 174 4.47 -8.65 0.69
N MET A 175 5.41 -8.27 -0.18
CA MET A 175 6.71 -7.69 0.18
C MET A 175 6.57 -6.50 1.14
N HIS A 176 5.55 -5.67 0.97
CA HIS A 176 5.29 -4.52 1.82
C HIS A 176 5.10 -4.87 3.30
N LEU A 177 4.68 -6.08 3.63
CA LEU A 177 4.59 -6.53 5.02
C LEU A 177 5.97 -6.63 5.69
N THR A 178 7.06 -6.72 4.93
CA THR A 178 8.42 -6.83 5.51
C THR A 178 8.87 -5.56 6.22
N TRP A 179 8.32 -4.39 5.86
CA TRP A 179 8.56 -3.14 6.58
C TRP A 179 7.38 -2.74 7.49
N GLN A 180 6.17 -3.17 7.18
CA GLN A 180 5.01 -2.89 8.02
C GLN A 180 5.03 -3.68 9.34
N LEU A 181 5.32 -4.99 9.29
CA LEU A 181 5.27 -5.86 10.46
C LEU A 181 6.34 -5.54 11.52
N PRO A 182 7.62 -5.26 11.18
CA PRO A 182 8.59 -4.77 12.15
C PRO A 182 8.15 -3.47 12.83
N LEU A 183 7.62 -2.52 12.06
CA LEU A 183 7.15 -1.24 12.57
C LEU A 183 5.97 -1.43 13.53
N LEU A 184 5.01 -2.27 13.15
CA LEU A 184 3.87 -2.63 13.98
C LEU A 184 4.31 -3.31 15.29
N LYS A 185 5.25 -4.28 15.20
CA LYS A 185 5.75 -5.05 16.33
C LYS A 185 6.57 -4.22 17.31
N GLN A 186 7.30 -3.23 16.83
CA GLN A 186 8.07 -2.29 17.66
C GLN A 186 7.16 -1.53 18.62
N GLY A 187 5.88 -1.39 18.27
CA GLY A 187 4.93 -0.54 18.96
C GLY A 187 5.12 0.92 18.57
N GLY A 188 4.16 1.76 18.96
CA GLY A 188 4.17 3.18 18.63
C GLY A 188 2.76 3.76 18.54
N GLU A 189 2.62 4.83 17.79
CA GLU A 189 1.32 5.45 17.52
C GLU A 189 0.83 5.07 16.11
N PHE A 190 -0.43 4.65 16.03
CA PHE A 190 -1.08 4.24 14.79
C PHE A 190 -2.39 5.02 14.60
N ALA A 191 -2.78 5.23 13.35
CA ALA A 191 -4.04 5.88 13.04
C ALA A 191 -4.81 5.13 11.95
N VAL A 192 -6.14 5.22 12.00
CA VAL A 192 -7.04 4.78 10.94
C VAL A 192 -7.86 5.99 10.49
N ILE A 193 -7.72 6.40 9.24
CA ILE A 193 -8.59 7.38 8.60
C ILE A 193 -9.77 6.60 7.99
N HIS A 194 -10.95 6.73 8.60
CA HIS A 194 -12.15 5.99 8.19
C HIS A 194 -12.81 6.52 6.92
N ASN A 195 -12.42 7.72 6.50
CA ASN A 195 -12.85 8.24 5.20
C ASN A 195 -12.16 7.46 4.07
N ASN A 196 -12.88 7.25 2.99
CA ASN A 196 -12.28 6.69 1.79
C ASN A 196 -11.32 7.73 1.18
N ILE A 197 -10.05 7.42 1.20
CA ILE A 197 -8.96 8.23 0.63
C ILE A 197 -8.51 7.64 -0.71
N ILE A 198 -8.71 6.34 -0.87
CA ILE A 198 -8.39 5.60 -2.09
C ILE A 198 -9.69 5.18 -2.79
N GLU A 199 -9.78 5.46 -4.08
CA GLU A 199 -10.71 4.81 -5.00
C GLU A 199 -10.01 3.56 -5.53
N ALA A 200 -10.41 2.39 -5.03
CA ALA A 200 -9.84 1.12 -5.42
C ALA A 200 -10.52 0.57 -6.69
N GLU A 201 -9.74 0.02 -7.60
CA GLU A 201 -10.27 -0.65 -8.79
C GLU A 201 -10.83 -2.04 -8.40
N PRO A 202 -12.14 -2.29 -8.59
CA PRO A 202 -12.77 -3.52 -8.10
C PRO A 202 -12.35 -4.77 -8.88
N ASP A 203 -11.97 -4.62 -10.15
CA ASP A 203 -11.65 -5.73 -11.05
C ASP A 203 -10.14 -5.93 -11.26
N ASN A 204 -9.35 -5.49 -10.29
CA ASN A 204 -7.91 -5.64 -10.38
C ASN A 204 -7.51 -7.13 -10.35
N SER A 205 -7.07 -7.60 -11.49
CA SER A 205 -6.36 -8.87 -11.61
C SER A 205 -4.88 -8.63 -11.28
N GLY A 206 -4.51 -8.70 -10.00
CA GLY A 206 -3.10 -8.57 -9.58
C GLY A 206 -2.17 -9.65 -10.12
N GLY A 207 -2.65 -10.54 -11.00
CA GLY A 207 -1.87 -11.60 -11.61
C GLY A 207 -1.34 -12.65 -10.61
N TYR A 208 -2.01 -12.84 -9.48
CA TYR A 208 -1.62 -13.80 -8.45
C TYR A 208 -2.79 -14.63 -7.93
N HIS A 209 -2.50 -15.83 -7.47
CA HIS A 209 -3.49 -16.72 -6.87
C HIS A 209 -3.97 -16.22 -5.50
N LEU A 210 -5.16 -15.63 -5.45
CA LEU A 210 -5.73 -14.99 -4.26
C LEU A 210 -5.67 -15.90 -3.03
N TYR A 211 -6.17 -17.15 -3.15
CA TYR A 211 -6.16 -18.11 -2.05
C TYR A 211 -4.74 -18.42 -1.56
N LYS A 212 -3.78 -18.62 -2.46
CA LYS A 212 -2.38 -18.89 -2.09
C LYS A 212 -1.77 -17.72 -1.34
N VAL A 213 -2.02 -16.50 -1.82
CA VAL A 213 -1.45 -15.28 -1.23
C VAL A 213 -2.03 -15.02 0.15
N PHE A 214 -3.35 -15.02 0.29
CA PHE A 214 -4.02 -14.68 1.56
C PHE A 214 -4.15 -15.86 2.54
N SER A 215 -3.74 -17.07 2.17
CA SER A 215 -3.58 -18.19 3.11
C SER A 215 -2.11 -18.45 3.41
N ASN A 216 -1.43 -19.24 2.54
CA ASN A 216 -0.08 -19.73 2.79
C ASN A 216 0.99 -18.63 2.83
N ASN A 217 0.98 -17.69 1.85
CA ASN A 217 2.00 -16.66 1.78
C ASN A 217 1.87 -15.70 2.97
N LEU A 218 0.66 -15.25 3.26
CA LEU A 218 0.37 -14.40 4.41
C LEU A 218 0.80 -15.08 5.71
N ALA A 219 0.43 -16.36 5.89
CA ALA A 219 0.80 -17.12 7.05
C ALA A 219 2.32 -17.23 7.22
N THR A 220 3.04 -17.54 6.13
CA THR A 220 4.50 -17.66 6.14
C THR A 220 5.17 -16.36 6.56
N ILE A 221 4.75 -15.22 6.01
CA ILE A 221 5.32 -13.92 6.36
C ILE A 221 5.01 -13.56 7.81
N PHE A 222 3.77 -13.74 8.26
CA PHE A 222 3.41 -13.47 9.65
C PHE A 222 4.21 -14.32 10.64
N ASP A 223 4.47 -15.60 10.33
CA ASP A 223 5.24 -16.49 11.22
C ASP A 223 6.72 -16.03 11.42
N VAL A 224 7.26 -15.21 10.51
CA VAL A 224 8.59 -14.58 10.67
C VAL A 224 8.57 -13.51 11.77
N PHE A 225 7.50 -12.74 11.88
CA PHE A 225 7.44 -11.57 12.75
C PHE A 225 6.64 -11.80 14.04
N TYR A 226 5.56 -12.58 13.98
CA TYR A 226 4.65 -12.83 15.09
C TYR A 226 4.44 -14.33 15.30
N PRO A 227 4.56 -14.83 16.54
CA PRO A 227 4.14 -16.19 16.86
C PRO A 227 2.68 -16.43 16.48
N ARG A 228 2.33 -17.65 16.06
CA ARG A 228 0.95 -18.02 15.67
C ARG A 228 -0.08 -17.68 16.74
N GLU A 229 0.30 -17.85 18.00
CA GLU A 229 -0.56 -17.61 19.17
C GLU A 229 -0.80 -16.14 19.45
N HIS A 230 0.03 -15.27 18.88
CA HIS A 230 -0.09 -13.83 19.11
C HIS A 230 -1.42 -13.28 18.59
N ARG A 231 -2.05 -12.39 19.34
CA ARG A 231 -3.39 -11.84 19.02
C ARG A 231 -3.44 -11.16 17.65
N VAL A 232 -2.40 -10.44 17.25
CA VAL A 232 -2.26 -9.83 15.91
C VAL A 232 -2.32 -10.92 14.83
N SER A 233 -1.49 -11.96 14.93
CA SER A 233 -1.45 -13.06 13.96
C SER A 233 -2.82 -13.74 13.84
N LYS A 234 -3.47 -14.07 14.96
CA LYS A 234 -4.82 -14.67 14.98
C LYS A 234 -5.86 -13.79 14.29
N ARG A 235 -5.86 -12.47 14.58
CA ARG A 235 -6.85 -11.54 14.01
C ARG A 235 -6.71 -11.38 12.51
N VAL A 236 -5.48 -11.20 12.00
CA VAL A 236 -5.24 -11.05 10.56
C VAL A 236 -5.60 -12.34 9.84
N ARG A 237 -5.19 -13.50 10.33
CA ARG A 237 -5.52 -14.81 9.72
C ARG A 237 -7.02 -15.07 9.70
N ALA A 238 -7.73 -14.81 10.80
CA ALA A 238 -9.17 -14.97 10.86
C ALA A 238 -9.89 -14.06 9.88
N SER A 239 -9.47 -12.79 9.80
CA SER A 239 -10.05 -11.84 8.84
C SER A 239 -9.69 -12.17 7.38
N ALA A 240 -8.50 -12.72 7.11
CA ALA A 240 -8.13 -13.22 5.79
C ALA A 240 -8.99 -14.41 5.37
N CYS A 241 -9.27 -15.34 6.28
CA CYS A 241 -10.21 -16.43 6.02
C CYS A 241 -11.61 -15.89 5.66
N LEU A 242 -12.14 -14.95 6.44
CA LEU A 242 -13.43 -14.31 6.15
C LEU A 242 -13.43 -13.58 4.80
N PHE A 243 -12.34 -12.88 4.47
CA PHE A 243 -12.16 -12.23 3.18
C PHE A 243 -12.23 -13.24 2.03
N LEU A 244 -11.53 -14.37 2.14
CA LEU A 244 -11.50 -15.41 1.12
C LEU A 244 -12.88 -16.08 0.91
N LEU A 245 -13.74 -16.10 1.93
CA LEU A 245 -15.08 -16.65 1.79
C LEU A 245 -15.95 -15.88 0.78
N ASN A 246 -15.68 -14.60 0.57
CA ASN A 246 -16.40 -13.77 -0.42
C ASN A 246 -16.15 -14.23 -1.87
N PHE A 247 -15.13 -15.05 -2.12
CA PHE A 247 -14.74 -15.53 -3.45
C PHE A 247 -15.05 -17.04 -3.66
N ILE A 248 -15.73 -17.68 -2.72
CA ILE A 248 -16.15 -19.07 -2.88
C ILE A 248 -17.22 -19.14 -3.98
N GLY A 249 -16.96 -19.97 -5.01
CA GLY A 249 -17.86 -20.14 -6.16
C GLY A 249 -17.64 -19.18 -7.31
N ASP A 250 -16.76 -18.20 -7.16
CA ASP A 250 -16.33 -17.30 -8.25
C ASP A 250 -15.15 -17.96 -8.99
N GLU A 251 -15.49 -18.87 -9.93
CA GLU A 251 -14.48 -19.62 -10.69
C GLU A 251 -13.59 -18.71 -11.55
N ASP A 252 -14.10 -17.57 -12.01
CA ASP A 252 -13.34 -16.64 -12.85
C ASP A 252 -12.28 -15.92 -12.03
N LYS A 253 -12.58 -15.54 -10.80
CA LYS A 253 -11.59 -14.92 -9.88
C LYS A 253 -10.58 -15.92 -9.31
N THR A 254 -10.86 -17.21 -9.37
CA THR A 254 -9.92 -18.26 -8.91
C THR A 254 -9.03 -18.81 -10.04
N LYS A 255 -9.46 -18.72 -11.31
CA LYS A 255 -8.73 -19.29 -12.47
C LYS A 255 -7.87 -18.26 -13.21
N ASN A 256 -8.22 -16.99 -13.20
CA ASN A 256 -7.54 -15.93 -13.98
C ASN A 256 -6.31 -15.33 -13.29
N PHE A 257 -5.87 -15.88 -12.16
CA PHE A 257 -4.70 -15.44 -11.41
C PHE A 257 -3.55 -16.47 -11.49
N ALA A 258 -3.35 -17.02 -12.67
CA ALA A 258 -2.24 -17.94 -12.97
C ALA A 258 -1.02 -17.18 -13.44
#